data_e10228e13141b0ce92906a69db87efc5
#
_entry.id   e10228e13141b0ce92906a69db87efc5
#
_cell.length_a   1.000
_cell.length_b   1.000
_cell.length_c   1.000
_cell.angle_alpha   90.00
_cell.angle_beta   90.00
_cell.angle_gamma   90.00
#
_symmetry.space_group_name_H-M   'P 1'
#
loop_
_entity.id
_entity.type
_entity.pdbx_description
1 polymer ?
#
loop_
_entity_poly.entity_id
_entity_poly.type
_entity_poly.pdbx_seq_one_letter_code
_entity_poly.pdbx_strand_id
1 'polypeptide(L)'
;VRLSLGVLGPAEGEAIFEAMLPSAVNPRFLRLALQSGAEVFAGLGRADDAVRYLARAVEAGLADVEWLDRCPSLGPLRGEAAFREIRRECRRRADAFWSGVQD
;
A
#
# COMPACT_ATOMS: atom_id res chain seq x y z
N VAL A 1 -9.23 -0.70 -13.60
CA VAL A 1 -9.23 -0.75 -15.05
C VAL A 1 -9.62 0.58 -15.65
N ARG A 2 -10.73 1.12 -15.22
CA ARG A 2 -11.16 2.41 -15.73
C ARG A 2 -10.20 3.54 -15.40
N LEU A 3 -9.51 3.40 -14.28
CA LEU A 3 -8.49 4.37 -13.89
C LEU A 3 -7.37 4.44 -14.92
N SER A 4 -6.95 3.28 -15.41
CA SER A 4 -5.85 3.22 -16.37
C SER A 4 -6.28 3.70 -17.76
N LEU A 5 -7.58 3.71 -18.01
CA LEU A 5 -8.11 4.21 -19.27
C LEU A 5 -8.37 5.72 -19.27
N GLY A 6 -8.19 6.36 -18.13
CA GLY A 6 -8.40 7.79 -18.02
C GLY A 6 -9.85 8.22 -18.01
N VAL A 7 -10.78 7.29 -17.89
CA VAL A 7 -12.20 7.60 -17.84
C VAL A 7 -12.56 8.30 -16.54
N LEU A 8 -11.90 7.89 -15.47
CA LEU A 8 -12.06 8.51 -14.15
C LEU A 8 -10.78 9.24 -13.81
N GLY A 9 -10.89 10.41 -13.22
CA GLY A 9 -9.75 11.12 -12.69
C GLY A 9 -9.19 10.42 -11.46
N PRO A 10 -7.94 10.72 -11.08
CA PRO A 10 -7.34 10.08 -9.90
C PRO A 10 -8.14 10.29 -8.62
N ALA A 11 -8.70 11.50 -8.42
CA ALA A 11 -9.49 11.76 -7.23
C ALA A 11 -10.79 10.95 -7.22
N GLU A 12 -11.41 10.79 -8.37
CA GLU A 12 -12.61 9.98 -8.50
C GLU A 12 -12.31 8.53 -8.25
N GLY A 13 -11.20 8.03 -8.77
CA GLY A 13 -10.77 6.67 -8.56
C GLY A 13 -10.49 6.41 -7.09
N GLU A 14 -9.87 7.37 -6.41
CA GLU A 14 -9.61 7.25 -4.98
C GLU A 14 -10.90 7.17 -4.19
N ALA A 15 -11.89 8.00 -4.53
CA ALA A 15 -13.18 7.99 -3.84
C ALA A 15 -13.88 6.64 -4.03
N ILE A 16 -13.83 6.08 -5.23
CA ILE A 16 -14.41 4.77 -5.50
C ILE A 16 -13.69 3.71 -4.66
N PHE A 17 -12.37 3.77 -4.65
CA PHE A 17 -11.57 2.80 -3.92
C PHE A 17 -11.87 2.87 -2.42
N GLU A 18 -11.96 4.08 -1.86
CA GLU A 18 -12.30 4.25 -0.46
C GLU A 18 -13.69 3.69 -0.15
N ALA A 19 -14.64 3.86 -1.05
CA ALA A 19 -15.98 3.32 -0.87
C ALA A 19 -15.99 1.80 -0.88
N MET A 20 -15.01 1.19 -1.52
CA MET A 20 -14.89 -0.27 -1.56
C MET A 20 -14.18 -0.85 -0.35
N LEU A 21 -13.66 -0.02 0.54
CA LEU A 21 -12.96 -0.45 1.74
C LEU A 21 -13.94 -0.45 2.92
N PRO A 22 -14.74 -1.49 3.09
CA PRO A 22 -15.72 -1.50 4.16
C PRO A 22 -15.02 -1.64 5.50
N SER A 23 -15.47 -0.84 6.44
CA SER A 23 -14.86 -0.75 7.76
C SER A 23 -14.94 -2.02 8.58
N ALA A 24 -15.86 -2.91 8.22
CA ALA A 24 -16.13 -4.09 9.03
C ALA A 24 -15.61 -5.36 8.41
N VAL A 25 -14.63 -5.28 7.54
CA VAL A 25 -14.23 -6.43 6.77
C VAL A 25 -12.96 -7.06 7.30
N ASN A 26 -12.76 -8.28 6.89
CA ASN A 26 -11.56 -9.06 7.12
C ASN A 26 -10.29 -8.21 6.92
N PRO A 27 -9.43 -8.10 7.93
CA PRO A 27 -8.19 -7.32 7.82
C PRO A 27 -7.29 -7.75 6.67
N ARG A 28 -7.32 -9.03 6.31
CA ARG A 28 -6.54 -9.51 5.16
C ARG A 28 -7.03 -8.90 3.86
N PHE A 29 -8.36 -8.83 3.70
CA PHE A 29 -8.92 -8.20 2.51
C PHE A 29 -8.58 -6.72 2.45
N LEU A 30 -8.70 -6.03 3.58
CA LEU A 30 -8.36 -4.61 3.66
C LEU A 30 -6.90 -4.39 3.26
N ARG A 31 -6.01 -5.21 3.77
CA ARG A 31 -4.59 -5.12 3.47
C ARG A 31 -4.31 -5.30 1.99
N LEU A 32 -4.94 -6.32 1.37
CA LEU A 32 -4.78 -6.57 -0.06
C LEU A 32 -5.33 -5.43 -0.89
N ALA A 33 -6.48 -4.89 -0.50
CA ALA A 33 -7.08 -3.77 -1.21
C ALA A 33 -6.17 -2.54 -1.16
N LEU A 34 -5.58 -2.26 -0.01
CA LEU A 34 -4.66 -1.13 0.13
C LEU A 34 -3.38 -1.32 -0.68
N GLN A 35 -2.86 -2.55 -0.72
CA GLN A 35 -1.70 -2.86 -1.55
C GLN A 35 -2.02 -2.65 -3.03
N SER A 36 -3.17 -3.15 -3.47
CA SER A 36 -3.59 -2.98 -4.86
C SER A 36 -3.77 -1.52 -5.21
N GLY A 37 -4.37 -0.74 -4.32
CA GLY A 37 -4.52 0.69 -4.53
C GLY A 37 -3.19 1.40 -4.64
N ALA A 38 -2.23 1.03 -3.82
CA ALA A 38 -0.90 1.60 -3.89
C ALA A 38 -0.25 1.32 -5.25
N GLU A 39 -0.38 0.11 -5.75
CA GLU A 39 0.16 -0.24 -7.07
C GLU A 39 -0.50 0.57 -8.19
N VAL A 40 -1.81 0.73 -8.12
CA VAL A 40 -2.54 1.50 -9.13
C VAL A 40 -2.07 2.95 -9.14
N PHE A 41 -2.00 3.58 -7.96
CA PHE A 41 -1.57 4.98 -7.90
C PHE A 41 -0.12 5.14 -8.30
N ALA A 42 0.74 4.21 -7.93
CA ALA A 42 2.14 4.26 -8.38
C ALA A 42 2.22 4.16 -9.89
N GLY A 43 1.44 3.27 -10.50
CA GLY A 43 1.40 3.13 -11.95
C GLY A 43 0.85 4.35 -12.66
N LEU A 44 0.02 5.14 -11.99
CA LEU A 44 -0.53 6.37 -12.54
C LEU A 44 0.38 7.58 -12.30
N GLY A 45 1.53 7.40 -11.69
CA GLY A 45 2.42 8.50 -11.36
C GLY A 45 1.97 9.33 -10.16
N ARG A 46 1.06 8.80 -9.35
CA ARG A 46 0.53 9.47 -8.18
C ARG A 46 1.28 9.00 -6.94
N ALA A 47 2.53 9.45 -6.81
CA ALA A 47 3.42 8.98 -5.76
C ALA A 47 2.87 9.25 -4.34
N ASP A 48 2.32 10.44 -4.12
CA ASP A 48 1.81 10.80 -2.79
C ASP A 48 0.65 9.91 -2.38
N ASP A 49 -0.25 9.62 -3.31
CA ASP A 49 -1.39 8.75 -3.04
C ASP A 49 -0.94 7.31 -2.80
N ALA A 50 0.02 6.85 -3.60
CA ALA A 50 0.57 5.51 -3.43
C ALA A 50 1.22 5.35 -2.05
N VAL A 51 2.01 6.34 -1.63
CA VAL A 51 2.67 6.33 -0.33
C VAL A 51 1.63 6.30 0.79
N ARG A 52 0.58 7.10 0.67
CA ARG A 52 -0.48 7.13 1.67
C ARG A 52 -1.15 5.76 1.81
N TYR A 53 -1.41 5.10 0.70
CA TYR A 53 -2.02 3.77 0.73
C TYR A 53 -1.07 2.73 1.32
N LEU A 54 0.22 2.84 1.02
CA LEU A 54 1.22 1.95 1.62
C LEU A 54 1.28 2.12 3.14
N ALA A 55 1.23 3.36 3.61
CA ALA A 55 1.24 3.62 5.05
C ALA A 55 0.03 2.97 5.72
N ARG A 56 -1.14 3.10 5.11
CA ARG A 56 -2.35 2.46 5.63
C ARG A 56 -2.25 0.95 5.60
N ALA A 57 -1.63 0.40 4.56
CA ALA A 57 -1.45 -1.04 4.47
C ALA A 57 -0.57 -1.56 5.60
N VAL A 58 0.50 -0.85 5.92
CA VAL A 58 1.37 -1.23 7.03
C VAL A 58 0.61 -1.17 8.35
N GLU A 59 -0.20 -0.15 8.55
CA GLU A 59 -1.02 -0.05 9.75
C GLU A 59 -2.05 -1.18 9.82
N ALA A 60 -2.52 -1.66 8.68
CA ALA A 60 -3.47 -2.77 8.62
C ALA A 60 -2.79 -4.14 8.77
N GLY A 61 -1.48 -4.17 8.93
CA GLY A 61 -0.75 -5.40 9.19
C GLY A 61 0.17 -5.88 8.09
N LEU A 62 0.43 -5.06 7.07
CA LEU A 62 1.37 -5.43 6.04
C LEU A 62 2.75 -5.64 6.64
N ALA A 63 3.31 -6.83 6.41
CA ALA A 63 4.64 -7.18 6.90
C ALA A 63 5.53 -7.74 5.80
N ASP A 64 5.11 -7.60 4.55
CA ASP A 64 5.83 -8.16 3.41
C ASP A 64 6.84 -7.14 2.86
N VAL A 65 7.98 -7.06 3.52
CA VAL A 65 9.07 -6.15 3.12
C VAL A 65 9.56 -6.52 1.72
N GLU A 66 9.57 -7.81 1.40
CA GLU A 66 10.04 -8.27 0.11
C GLU A 66 9.18 -7.73 -1.02
N TRP A 67 7.87 -7.68 -0.83
CA TRP A 67 6.99 -7.08 -1.82
C TRP A 67 7.31 -5.59 -2.02
N LEU A 68 7.56 -4.87 -0.94
CA LEU A 68 7.96 -3.47 -1.05
C LEU A 68 9.25 -3.30 -1.85
N ASP A 69 10.17 -4.23 -1.71
CA ASP A 69 11.47 -4.15 -2.37
C ASP A 69 11.42 -4.60 -3.83
N ARG A 70 10.52 -5.49 -4.18
CA ARG A 70 10.54 -6.15 -5.48
C ARG A 70 9.41 -5.78 -6.43
N CYS A 71 8.31 -5.23 -5.93
CA CYS A 71 7.19 -4.91 -6.78
C CYS A 71 7.59 -3.87 -7.84
N PRO A 72 7.48 -4.20 -9.13
CA PRO A 72 7.93 -3.28 -10.19
C PRO A 72 7.18 -1.96 -10.18
N SER A 73 5.90 -1.98 -9.84
CA SER A 73 5.09 -0.77 -9.81
C SER A 73 5.59 0.25 -8.79
N LEU A 74 6.27 -0.21 -7.75
CA LEU A 74 6.76 0.66 -6.69
C LEU A 74 8.16 1.20 -6.95
N GLY A 75 8.77 0.79 -8.07
CA GLY A 75 10.13 1.23 -8.42
C GLY A 75 10.35 2.72 -8.31
N PRO A 76 9.49 3.56 -8.91
CA PRO A 76 9.68 5.01 -8.85
C PRO A 76 9.62 5.60 -7.44
N LEU A 77 9.03 4.88 -6.49
CA LEU A 77 8.89 5.37 -5.12
C LEU A 77 10.09 5.07 -4.23
N ARG A 78 10.92 4.10 -4.61
CA ARG A 78 11.96 3.59 -3.71
C ARG A 78 13.01 4.60 -3.32
N GLY A 79 13.20 5.63 -4.13
CA GLY A 79 14.12 6.69 -3.81
C GLY A 79 13.56 7.77 -2.89
N GLU A 80 12.27 7.74 -2.59
CA GLU A 80 11.63 8.77 -1.81
C GLU A 80 11.75 8.52 -0.32
N ALA A 81 11.98 9.59 0.45
CA ALA A 81 12.15 9.46 1.89
C ALA A 81 10.93 8.85 2.56
N ALA A 82 9.73 9.24 2.11
CA ALA A 82 8.49 8.71 2.67
C ALA A 82 8.37 7.20 2.47
N PHE A 83 8.77 6.70 1.30
CA PHE A 83 8.75 5.27 1.04
C PHE A 83 9.74 4.55 1.97
N ARG A 84 10.94 5.10 2.14
CA ARG A 84 11.94 4.49 3.01
C ARG A 84 11.45 4.41 4.46
N GLU A 85 10.74 5.43 4.92
CA GLU A 85 10.15 5.41 6.26
C GLU A 85 9.11 4.30 6.40
N ILE A 86 8.26 4.16 5.41
CA ILE A 86 7.22 3.11 5.41
C ILE A 86 7.87 1.73 5.41
N ARG A 87 8.90 1.55 4.61
CA ARG A 87 9.62 0.29 4.56
C ARG A 87 10.26 -0.04 5.91
N ARG A 88 10.83 0.97 6.55
CA ARG A 88 11.44 0.80 7.87
C ARG A 88 10.41 0.38 8.90
N GLU A 89 9.26 1.01 8.89
CA GLU A 89 8.18 0.66 9.81
C GLU A 89 7.64 -0.74 9.53
N CYS A 90 7.49 -1.11 8.27
CA CYS A 90 7.06 -2.44 7.87
C CYS A 90 8.04 -3.49 8.40
N ARG A 91 9.33 -3.24 8.24
CA ARG A 91 10.38 -4.14 8.73
C ARG A 91 10.33 -4.26 10.24
N ARG A 92 10.17 -3.14 10.92
CA ARG A 92 10.09 -3.15 12.38
C ARG A 92 8.92 -3.99 12.87
N ARG A 93 7.77 -3.86 12.23
CA ARG A 93 6.58 -4.63 12.61
C ARG A 93 6.73 -6.11 12.29
N ALA A 94 7.36 -6.43 11.17
CA ALA A 94 7.63 -7.81 10.80
C ALA A 94 8.57 -8.46 11.80
N ASP A 95 9.63 -7.77 12.19
CA ASP A 95 10.58 -8.30 13.15
C ASP A 95 9.94 -8.50 14.53
N ALA A 96 9.10 -7.57 14.95
CA ALA A 96 8.38 -7.69 16.21
C ALA A 96 7.43 -8.88 16.20
N PHE A 97 6.75 -9.10 15.08
CA PHE A 97 5.86 -10.25 14.94
C PHE A 97 6.62 -11.56 15.08
N TRP A 98 7.74 -11.68 14.37
CA TRP A 98 8.53 -12.91 14.41
C TRP A 98 9.15 -13.14 15.78
N SER A 99 9.55 -12.08 16.47
CA SER A 99 10.06 -12.20 17.83
C SER A 99 8.99 -12.74 18.79
N GLY A 100 7.76 -12.25 18.63
CA GLY A 100 6.65 -12.73 19.44
C GLY A 100 6.31 -14.19 19.17
N VAL A 101 6.41 -14.61 17.91
CA VAL A 101 6.12 -15.99 17.54
C VAL A 101 7.15 -16.96 18.11
N GLN A 102 8.38 -16.52 18.20
CA GLN A 102 9.47 -17.37 18.69
C GLN A 102 9.47 -17.54 20.21
N ASP A 103 8.82 -16.66 20.90
CA ASP A 103 8.69 -16.75 22.35
C ASP A 103 7.63 -17.77 22.76
#